data_4ae69fcb8e05181b6de0a2bdddeb50ec
#
_entry.id   4ae69fcb8e05181b6de0a2bdddeb50ec
#
_cell.length_a   1.000
_cell.length_b   1.000
_cell.length_c   1.000
_cell.angle_alpha   90.00
_cell.angle_beta   90.00
_cell.angle_gamma   90.00
#
_symmetry.space_group_name_H-M   'P 1'
#
loop_
_entity.id
_entity.type
_entity.pdbx_description
1 polymer ?
#
loop_
_entity_poly.entity_id
_entity_poly.type
_entity_poly.pdbx_seq_one_letter_code
_entity_poly.pdbx_strand_id
1 'polypeptide(L)'
;MAKTGPQRYPGASTTYWYGSKYPGSAMESNVVVWHTTEGTSVPSYDGGASAPNFTAMPDFTAKRLIWYQHFDFDVSSRALVNRSGGVQTNTLNVVQVEIVGTCDPATHARWQKAGRAHLYTPELPDWAIRDLAAFAKWAHEHHNVPLTSGVTFKAYPSSYGNSSVRMSYTAWNNYRGHCGHQHVPENDHGDPGLLPMAAILARAKGTTPAPSKPAPTPPKESDMALTPYDVWAYKGRGTKLDERDAYAYLRGTDASVKTLTTQVAALTATVNKLAQLAGSDVDTDRVVAAVEKAIADALTDQA
;
A
#
# COMPACT_ATOMS: atom_id res chain seq x y z
N MET A 1 -7.09 -27.13 -7.08
CA MET A 1 -8.04 -27.43 -5.98
C MET A 1 -9.44 -27.05 -6.45
N ALA A 2 -10.49 -27.71 -5.96
CA ALA A 2 -11.86 -27.32 -6.28
C ALA A 2 -12.23 -26.06 -5.50
N LYS A 3 -12.96 -25.15 -6.13
CA LYS A 3 -13.55 -23.98 -5.43
C LYS A 3 -14.55 -24.48 -4.40
N THR A 4 -14.55 -23.90 -3.20
CA THR A 4 -15.45 -24.24 -2.10
C THR A 4 -16.44 -23.10 -1.88
N GLY A 5 -17.70 -23.42 -1.55
CA GLY A 5 -18.72 -22.42 -1.26
C GLY A 5 -19.09 -21.49 -2.42
N PRO A 6 -19.93 -20.47 -2.13
CA PRO A 6 -20.36 -19.48 -3.11
C PRO A 6 -19.21 -18.54 -3.50
N GLN A 7 -18.94 -18.42 -4.77
CA GLN A 7 -17.82 -17.62 -5.27
C GLN A 7 -18.11 -16.10 -5.32
N ARG A 8 -19.36 -15.70 -5.10
CA ARG A 8 -19.81 -14.31 -5.14
C ARG A 8 -20.30 -13.89 -3.76
N TYR A 9 -19.75 -12.76 -3.29
CA TYR A 9 -20.24 -12.13 -2.07
C TYR A 9 -21.64 -11.52 -2.34
N PRO A 10 -22.65 -11.79 -1.51
CA PRO A 10 -24.00 -11.29 -1.72
C PRO A 10 -24.06 -9.77 -1.84
N GLY A 11 -24.69 -9.27 -2.89
CA GLY A 11 -24.84 -7.84 -3.14
C GLY A 11 -23.59 -7.14 -3.69
N ALA A 12 -22.48 -7.83 -3.89
CA ALA A 12 -21.31 -7.24 -4.54
C ALA A 12 -21.54 -7.00 -6.04
N SER A 13 -21.20 -5.79 -6.49
CA SER A 13 -21.25 -5.42 -7.90
C SER A 13 -20.08 -6.06 -8.67
N THR A 14 -20.35 -6.58 -9.84
CA THR A 14 -19.34 -7.09 -10.77
C THR A 14 -19.06 -6.12 -11.93
N THR A 15 -19.42 -4.86 -11.79
CA THR A 15 -19.17 -3.82 -12.82
C THR A 15 -17.68 -3.78 -13.23
N TYR A 16 -16.78 -4.00 -12.29
CA TYR A 16 -15.33 -4.04 -12.50
C TYR A 16 -14.80 -5.47 -12.42
N TRP A 17 -15.42 -6.39 -13.17
CA TRP A 17 -14.99 -7.78 -13.20
C TRP A 17 -13.75 -7.98 -14.07
N TYR A 18 -12.68 -8.48 -13.48
CA TYR A 18 -11.41 -8.71 -14.20
C TYR A 18 -11.05 -10.16 -14.42
N GLY A 19 -11.79 -11.10 -13.82
CA GLY A 19 -11.52 -12.53 -13.91
C GLY A 19 -11.52 -13.11 -15.33
N SER A 20 -12.21 -12.45 -16.29
CA SER A 20 -12.16 -12.84 -17.70
C SER A 20 -10.88 -12.41 -18.40
N LYS A 21 -10.31 -11.26 -18.01
CA LYS A 21 -9.09 -10.72 -18.60
C LYS A 21 -7.83 -11.30 -17.96
N TYR A 22 -7.91 -11.56 -16.66
CA TYR A 22 -6.80 -12.08 -15.86
C TYR A 22 -7.25 -13.36 -15.14
N PRO A 23 -7.27 -14.51 -15.83
CA PRO A 23 -7.59 -15.78 -15.18
C PRO A 23 -6.54 -16.06 -14.10
N GLY A 24 -6.98 -16.12 -12.85
CA GLY A 24 -6.13 -16.46 -11.71
C GLY A 24 -6.03 -17.97 -11.49
N SER A 25 -5.23 -18.36 -10.50
CA SER A 25 -5.13 -19.75 -10.05
C SER A 25 -6.29 -20.07 -9.08
N ALA A 26 -6.93 -21.20 -9.28
CA ALA A 26 -7.90 -21.71 -8.30
C ALA A 26 -7.16 -22.10 -7.02
N MET A 27 -7.74 -21.72 -5.88
CA MET A 27 -7.17 -21.92 -4.56
C MET A 27 -8.27 -22.24 -3.54
N GLU A 28 -7.91 -22.69 -2.36
CA GLU A 28 -8.80 -22.80 -1.21
C GLU A 28 -8.45 -21.65 -0.26
N SER A 29 -9.28 -20.62 -0.25
CA SER A 29 -9.00 -19.38 0.48
C SER A 29 -9.24 -19.53 1.97
N ASN A 30 -8.22 -19.35 2.77
CA ASN A 30 -8.31 -19.35 4.24
C ASN A 30 -7.53 -18.21 4.90
N VAL A 31 -7.03 -17.27 4.10
CA VAL A 31 -6.42 -16.00 4.52
C VAL A 31 -7.14 -14.85 3.85
N VAL A 32 -7.49 -13.81 4.60
CA VAL A 32 -7.94 -12.53 4.09
C VAL A 32 -6.88 -11.48 4.40
N VAL A 33 -6.33 -10.85 3.36
CA VAL A 33 -5.43 -9.70 3.46
C VAL A 33 -6.22 -8.43 3.23
N TRP A 34 -6.18 -7.55 4.22
CA TRP A 34 -6.83 -6.24 4.19
C TRP A 34 -5.85 -5.17 3.72
N HIS A 35 -6.33 -4.31 2.83
CA HIS A 35 -5.61 -3.19 2.24
C HIS A 35 -6.36 -1.89 2.40
N THR A 36 -5.71 -0.76 2.06
CA THR A 36 -6.37 0.53 1.80
C THR A 36 -5.89 1.08 0.46
N THR A 37 -6.83 1.65 -0.29
CA THR A 37 -6.54 2.19 -1.63
C THR A 37 -5.71 3.47 -1.61
N GLU A 38 -5.52 4.08 -0.44
CA GLU A 38 -4.96 5.43 -0.25
C GLU A 38 -5.63 6.47 -1.16
N GLY A 39 -6.94 6.28 -1.38
CA GLY A 39 -7.78 7.06 -2.28
C GLY A 39 -9.20 7.24 -1.75
N THR A 40 -10.01 8.05 -2.47
CA THR A 40 -11.41 8.34 -2.12
C THR A 40 -12.41 7.80 -3.15
N SER A 41 -11.94 7.01 -4.10
CA SER A 41 -12.73 6.34 -5.14
C SER A 41 -12.17 4.97 -5.44
N VAL A 42 -12.96 4.13 -6.10
CA VAL A 42 -12.48 2.83 -6.59
C VAL A 42 -11.39 3.06 -7.64
N PRO A 43 -10.15 2.53 -7.43
CA PRO A 43 -9.08 2.66 -8.41
C PRO A 43 -9.36 1.88 -9.69
N SER A 44 -8.70 2.26 -10.78
CA SER A 44 -8.74 1.51 -12.04
C SER A 44 -7.96 0.19 -11.97
N TYR A 45 -7.06 0.07 -10.99
CA TYR A 45 -6.16 -1.08 -10.83
C TYR A 45 -5.39 -1.44 -12.11
N ASP A 46 -4.96 -0.42 -12.87
CA ASP A 46 -4.30 -0.59 -14.17
C ASP A 46 -5.10 -1.49 -15.13
N GLY A 47 -6.43 -1.24 -15.18
CA GLY A 47 -7.36 -2.05 -15.94
C GLY A 47 -7.45 -3.50 -15.45
N GLY A 48 -7.22 -3.70 -14.14
CA GLY A 48 -7.31 -4.95 -13.42
C GLY A 48 -5.96 -5.66 -13.20
N ALA A 49 -4.85 -5.12 -13.72
CA ALA A 49 -3.53 -5.76 -13.60
C ALA A 49 -3.00 -5.83 -12.16
N SER A 50 -3.51 -4.95 -11.27
CA SER A 50 -3.18 -4.92 -9.84
C SER A 50 -4.42 -5.06 -8.94
N ALA A 51 -5.54 -5.58 -9.46
CA ALA A 51 -6.79 -5.63 -8.71
C ALA A 51 -6.79 -6.69 -7.59
N PRO A 52 -7.42 -6.39 -6.44
CA PRO A 52 -7.73 -7.34 -5.38
C PRO A 52 -8.92 -8.24 -5.77
N ASN A 53 -9.33 -9.14 -4.88
CA ASN A 53 -10.60 -9.85 -5.08
C ASN A 53 -11.80 -8.93 -4.86
N PHE A 54 -11.72 -8.03 -3.89
CA PHE A 54 -12.82 -7.14 -3.49
C PHE A 54 -12.35 -5.72 -3.23
N THR A 55 -13.24 -4.76 -3.51
CA THR A 55 -13.09 -3.37 -3.07
C THR A 55 -14.35 -2.95 -2.30
N ALA A 56 -14.15 -2.41 -1.10
CA ALA A 56 -15.19 -1.87 -0.23
C ALA A 56 -15.20 -0.34 -0.29
N MET A 57 -16.18 0.24 -0.97
CA MET A 57 -16.34 1.69 -1.17
C MET A 57 -17.33 2.26 -0.16
N PRO A 58 -17.00 3.31 0.63
CA PRO A 58 -17.93 3.90 1.58
C PRO A 58 -19.05 4.69 0.89
N ASP A 59 -20.26 4.44 1.31
CA ASP A 59 -21.45 5.29 1.10
C ASP A 59 -21.73 6.01 2.42
N PHE A 60 -21.27 7.24 2.54
CA PHE A 60 -21.40 8.04 3.76
C PHE A 60 -22.82 8.47 4.04
N THR A 61 -23.67 8.57 3.02
CA THR A 61 -25.08 8.93 3.15
C THR A 61 -25.88 7.76 3.69
N ALA A 62 -25.72 6.59 3.10
CA ALA A 62 -26.42 5.39 3.53
C ALA A 62 -25.72 4.69 4.72
N LYS A 63 -24.53 5.15 5.14
CA LYS A 63 -23.71 4.58 6.20
C LYS A 63 -23.51 3.08 6.03
N ARG A 64 -22.99 2.69 4.87
CA ARG A 64 -22.69 1.31 4.49
C ARG A 64 -21.46 1.26 3.55
N LEU A 65 -20.94 0.04 3.35
CA LEU A 65 -19.96 -0.26 2.31
C LEU A 65 -20.68 -0.80 1.07
N ILE A 66 -20.32 -0.25 -0.10
CA ILE A 66 -20.68 -0.80 -1.40
C ILE A 66 -19.53 -1.71 -1.81
N TRP A 67 -19.85 -2.97 -2.09
CA TRP A 67 -18.84 -3.96 -2.46
C TRP A 67 -18.75 -4.11 -3.97
N TYR A 68 -17.52 -4.10 -4.46
CA TYR A 68 -17.17 -4.49 -5.82
C TYR A 68 -16.36 -5.77 -5.77
N GLN A 69 -16.70 -6.72 -6.62
CA GLN A 69 -15.98 -7.99 -6.73
C GLN A 69 -15.33 -8.09 -8.11
N HIS A 70 -14.03 -8.39 -8.12
CA HIS A 70 -13.17 -8.37 -9.31
C HIS A 70 -12.79 -9.77 -9.79
N PHE A 71 -12.73 -10.73 -8.87
CA PHE A 71 -12.43 -12.15 -9.11
C PHE A 71 -13.34 -13.02 -8.25
N ASP A 72 -13.49 -14.29 -8.61
CA ASP A 72 -14.11 -15.28 -7.73
C ASP A 72 -13.36 -15.33 -6.38
N PHE A 73 -14.06 -15.74 -5.30
CA PHE A 73 -13.46 -15.78 -3.97
C PHE A 73 -12.25 -16.72 -3.92
N ASP A 74 -12.38 -17.94 -4.45
CA ASP A 74 -11.30 -18.94 -4.49
C ASP A 74 -10.47 -18.86 -5.79
N VAL A 75 -10.21 -17.65 -6.24
CA VAL A 75 -9.30 -17.37 -7.37
C VAL A 75 -8.30 -16.30 -6.96
N SER A 76 -7.03 -16.57 -7.24
CA SER A 76 -5.95 -15.62 -6.93
C SER A 76 -6.15 -14.28 -7.65
N SER A 77 -6.01 -13.18 -6.90
CA SER A 77 -6.02 -11.82 -7.41
C SER A 77 -4.60 -11.27 -7.61
N ARG A 78 -4.41 -9.95 -7.71
CA ARG A 78 -3.17 -9.37 -8.24
C ARG A 78 -2.62 -8.19 -7.43
N ALA A 79 -3.15 -7.91 -6.24
CA ALA A 79 -2.75 -6.74 -5.46
C ALA A 79 -1.50 -6.96 -4.57
N LEU A 80 -0.97 -8.17 -4.52
CA LEU A 80 0.27 -8.49 -3.81
C LEU A 80 1.39 -8.87 -4.79
N VAL A 81 2.63 -8.66 -4.37
CA VAL A 81 3.82 -9.05 -5.15
C VAL A 81 4.20 -10.48 -4.81
N ASN A 82 4.34 -11.34 -5.85
CA ASN A 82 5.03 -12.62 -5.74
C ASN A 82 6.44 -12.45 -6.32
N ARG A 83 7.47 -12.52 -5.50
CA ARG A 83 8.86 -12.45 -5.96
C ARG A 83 9.35 -13.82 -6.40
N SER A 84 10.17 -13.84 -7.46
CA SER A 84 10.81 -15.09 -7.91
C SER A 84 11.72 -15.65 -6.82
N GLY A 85 11.54 -16.91 -6.47
CA GLY A 85 12.28 -17.57 -5.37
C GLY A 85 11.77 -17.24 -3.97
N GLY A 86 10.73 -16.40 -3.85
CA GLY A 86 10.10 -16.05 -2.60
C GLY A 86 8.92 -16.95 -2.24
N VAL A 87 7.97 -16.41 -1.44
CA VAL A 87 6.77 -17.13 -1.03
C VAL A 87 5.56 -16.73 -1.88
N GLN A 88 4.56 -17.61 -1.95
CA GLN A 88 3.30 -17.32 -2.63
C GLN A 88 2.47 -16.37 -1.77
N THR A 89 2.21 -15.17 -2.26
CA THR A 89 1.41 -14.16 -1.57
C THR A 89 0.05 -13.93 -2.22
N ASN A 90 -0.13 -14.22 -3.51
CA ASN A 90 -1.40 -14.12 -4.22
C ASN A 90 -2.07 -15.49 -4.50
N THR A 91 -1.28 -16.51 -4.77
CA THR A 91 -1.74 -17.70 -5.53
C THR A 91 -2.00 -18.93 -4.67
N LEU A 92 -1.72 -18.89 -3.38
CA LEU A 92 -1.84 -20.09 -2.53
C LEU A 92 -3.23 -20.21 -1.89
N ASN A 93 -3.64 -19.23 -1.10
CA ASN A 93 -4.87 -19.30 -0.29
C ASN A 93 -5.38 -17.94 0.17
N VAL A 94 -5.08 -16.88 -0.57
CA VAL A 94 -5.21 -15.50 -0.13
C VAL A 94 -6.30 -14.76 -0.89
N VAL A 95 -7.34 -14.33 -0.19
CA VAL A 95 -8.30 -13.33 -0.66
C VAL A 95 -7.85 -11.94 -0.25
N GLN A 96 -7.94 -10.97 -1.14
CA GLN A 96 -7.51 -9.61 -0.93
C GLN A 96 -8.69 -8.66 -0.96
N VAL A 97 -8.74 -7.76 0.00
CA VAL A 97 -9.83 -6.79 0.18
C VAL A 97 -9.26 -5.38 0.34
N GLU A 98 -9.54 -4.49 -0.59
CA GLU A 98 -9.20 -3.07 -0.54
C GLU A 98 -10.34 -2.27 0.11
N ILE A 99 -10.02 -1.48 1.12
CA ILE A 99 -10.92 -0.49 1.72
C ILE A 99 -10.62 0.85 1.07
N VAL A 100 -11.60 1.46 0.41
CA VAL A 100 -11.43 2.82 -0.13
C VAL A 100 -11.35 3.82 1.03
N GLY A 101 -10.15 4.35 1.23
CA GLY A 101 -9.79 5.20 2.36
C GLY A 101 -8.29 5.36 2.47
N THR A 102 -7.83 5.77 3.64
CA THR A 102 -6.40 5.91 3.93
C THR A 102 -6.05 5.37 5.31
N CYS A 103 -4.82 4.88 5.47
CA CYS A 103 -4.22 4.62 6.77
C CYS A 103 -3.18 5.67 7.16
N ASP A 104 -2.86 6.60 6.25
CA ASP A 104 -1.85 7.65 6.46
C ASP A 104 -2.45 8.85 7.20
N PRO A 105 -1.95 9.18 8.41
CA PRO A 105 -2.45 10.30 9.19
C PRO A 105 -2.24 11.67 8.49
N ALA A 106 -1.21 11.82 7.67
CA ALA A 106 -0.98 13.06 6.94
C ALA A 106 -2.01 13.26 5.83
N THR A 107 -2.35 12.20 5.11
CA THR A 107 -3.41 12.20 4.10
C THR A 107 -4.77 12.41 4.73
N HIS A 108 -5.05 11.73 5.87
CA HIS A 108 -6.26 11.96 6.65
C HIS A 108 -6.44 13.45 7.04
N ALA A 109 -5.43 14.04 7.67
CA ALA A 109 -5.47 15.45 8.08
C ALA A 109 -5.68 16.40 6.89
N ARG A 110 -5.01 16.14 5.75
CA ARG A 110 -5.19 16.92 4.51
C ARG A 110 -6.61 16.83 3.97
N TRP A 111 -7.21 15.63 3.91
CA TRP A 111 -8.57 15.43 3.42
C TRP A 111 -9.62 15.99 4.37
N GLN A 112 -9.41 15.85 5.68
CA GLN A 112 -10.26 16.45 6.71
C GLN A 112 -10.29 17.97 6.60
N LYS A 113 -9.12 18.62 6.47
CA LYS A 113 -9.01 20.06 6.24
C LYS A 113 -9.71 20.51 4.94
N ALA A 114 -9.70 19.66 3.92
CA ALA A 114 -10.37 19.94 2.65
C ALA A 114 -11.87 19.61 2.66
N GLY A 115 -12.45 19.18 3.79
CA GLY A 115 -13.86 18.76 3.89
C GLY A 115 -14.19 17.52 3.06
N ARG A 116 -13.20 16.71 2.69
CA ARG A 116 -13.38 15.53 1.86
C ARG A 116 -13.80 14.33 2.72
N ALA A 117 -14.98 13.80 2.47
CA ALA A 117 -15.43 12.58 3.15
C ALA A 117 -14.53 11.38 2.76
N HIS A 118 -14.04 10.64 3.74
CA HIS A 118 -13.17 9.49 3.55
C HIS A 118 -13.18 8.58 4.79
N LEU A 119 -12.79 7.31 4.62
CA LEU A 119 -12.47 6.43 5.74
C LEU A 119 -11.00 6.62 6.14
N TYR A 120 -10.77 6.68 7.44
CA TYR A 120 -9.45 6.58 8.06
C TYR A 120 -9.43 5.31 8.91
N THR A 121 -8.59 4.35 8.57
CA THR A 121 -8.67 3.00 9.12
C THR A 121 -8.45 2.92 10.63
N PRO A 122 -7.61 3.75 11.28
CA PRO A 122 -7.54 3.78 12.75
C PRO A 122 -8.84 4.22 13.44
N GLU A 123 -9.71 4.95 12.74
CA GLU A 123 -10.93 5.57 13.28
C GLU A 123 -12.16 5.20 12.47
N LEU A 124 -12.28 3.94 12.08
CA LEU A 124 -13.44 3.49 11.32
C LEU A 124 -14.74 3.70 12.09
N PRO A 125 -15.77 4.29 11.44
CA PRO A 125 -17.09 4.41 12.05
C PRO A 125 -17.73 3.03 12.25
N ASP A 126 -18.62 2.93 13.23
CA ASP A 126 -19.25 1.66 13.61
C ASP A 126 -19.94 0.94 12.43
N TRP A 127 -20.55 1.69 11.52
CA TRP A 127 -21.20 1.10 10.34
C TRP A 127 -20.17 0.45 9.38
N ALA A 128 -18.95 1.01 9.24
CA ALA A 128 -17.91 0.40 8.44
C ALA A 128 -17.39 -0.89 9.10
N ILE A 129 -17.14 -0.85 10.43
CA ILE A 129 -16.79 -2.04 11.20
C ILE A 129 -17.87 -3.12 11.07
N ARG A 130 -19.16 -2.75 11.10
CA ARG A 130 -20.29 -3.67 10.90
C ARG A 130 -20.21 -4.39 9.55
N ASP A 131 -19.98 -3.66 8.49
CA ASP A 131 -20.00 -4.22 7.13
C ASP A 131 -18.74 -5.04 6.83
N LEU A 132 -17.57 -4.62 7.34
CA LEU A 132 -16.34 -5.43 7.28
C LEU A 132 -16.49 -6.73 8.10
N ALA A 133 -17.15 -6.66 9.25
CA ALA A 133 -17.45 -7.83 10.07
C ALA A 133 -18.43 -8.80 9.38
N ALA A 134 -19.42 -8.27 8.66
CA ALA A 134 -20.34 -9.09 7.86
C ALA A 134 -19.61 -9.86 6.76
N PHE A 135 -18.67 -9.22 6.08
CA PHE A 135 -17.80 -9.89 5.09
C PHE A 135 -16.93 -10.97 5.75
N ALA A 136 -16.27 -10.65 6.87
CA ALA A 136 -15.42 -11.62 7.58
C ALA A 136 -16.25 -12.84 8.05
N LYS A 137 -17.47 -12.61 8.56
CA LYS A 137 -18.40 -13.67 8.96
C LYS A 137 -18.80 -14.53 7.76
N TRP A 138 -19.16 -13.94 6.64
CA TRP A 138 -19.52 -14.66 5.42
C TRP A 138 -18.34 -15.52 4.91
N ALA A 139 -17.12 -14.96 4.89
CA ALA A 139 -15.90 -15.70 4.52
C ALA A 139 -15.65 -16.89 5.45
N HIS A 140 -15.96 -16.75 6.74
CA HIS A 140 -15.89 -17.84 7.72
C HIS A 140 -16.94 -18.92 7.45
N GLU A 141 -18.19 -18.53 7.29
CA GLU A 141 -19.32 -19.47 7.17
C GLU A 141 -19.30 -20.25 5.87
N HIS A 142 -18.78 -19.68 4.79
CA HIS A 142 -18.83 -20.28 3.47
C HIS A 142 -17.48 -20.81 2.94
N HIS A 143 -16.37 -20.32 3.49
CA HIS A 143 -15.03 -20.66 3.02
C HIS A 143 -14.07 -21.07 4.16
N ASN A 144 -14.60 -21.23 5.39
CA ASN A 144 -13.83 -21.64 6.57
C ASN A 144 -12.62 -20.72 6.89
N VAL A 145 -12.66 -19.45 6.49
CA VAL A 145 -11.64 -18.49 6.90
C VAL A 145 -11.73 -18.31 8.43
N PRO A 146 -10.67 -18.58 9.20
CA PRO A 146 -10.73 -18.44 10.66
C PRO A 146 -11.01 -17.00 11.08
N LEU A 147 -11.96 -16.76 12.00
CA LEU A 147 -12.20 -15.45 12.61
C LEU A 147 -11.12 -15.11 13.65
N THR A 148 -9.87 -15.23 13.26
CA THR A 148 -8.70 -14.92 14.09
C THR A 148 -7.74 -14.04 13.28
N SER A 149 -6.91 -13.29 13.97
CA SER A 149 -5.82 -12.53 13.35
C SER A 149 -4.45 -13.05 13.81
N GLY A 150 -4.19 -13.09 15.11
CA GLY A 150 -2.90 -13.56 15.65
C GLY A 150 -1.71 -12.67 15.30
N VAL A 151 -1.94 -11.50 14.65
CA VAL A 151 -0.93 -10.49 14.30
C VAL A 151 -1.31 -9.14 14.87
N THR A 152 -0.32 -8.27 15.04
CA THR A 152 -0.52 -6.91 15.56
C THR A 152 -0.51 -5.90 14.43
N PHE A 153 -1.60 -5.18 14.25
CA PHE A 153 -1.70 -4.06 13.33
C PHE A 153 -0.97 -2.85 13.91
N LYS A 154 -0.08 -2.26 13.13
CA LYS A 154 0.77 -1.15 13.51
C LYS A 154 0.40 0.09 12.72
N ALA A 155 0.41 1.25 13.36
CA ALA A 155 0.08 2.51 12.70
C ALA A 155 1.08 2.85 11.59
N TYR A 156 0.58 3.42 10.49
CA TYR A 156 1.41 4.03 9.46
C TYR A 156 2.03 5.35 10.02
N PRO A 157 3.28 5.71 9.70
CA PRO A 157 4.19 5.04 8.77
C PRO A 157 5.04 3.90 9.37
N SER A 158 4.94 3.60 10.66
CA SER A 158 5.75 2.57 11.32
C SER A 158 5.46 1.15 10.80
N SER A 159 4.35 0.96 10.10
CA SER A 159 3.97 -0.30 9.43
C SER A 159 4.62 -0.50 8.07
N TYR A 160 5.20 0.55 7.46
CA TYR A 160 5.78 0.53 6.11
C TYR A 160 7.18 -0.09 6.08
N GLY A 161 7.57 -0.59 4.92
CA GLY A 161 8.91 -1.10 4.65
C GLY A 161 9.22 -2.39 5.45
N ASN A 162 10.42 -2.49 5.97
CA ASN A 162 10.87 -3.62 6.79
C ASN A 162 10.35 -3.49 8.24
N SER A 163 9.04 -3.42 8.40
CA SER A 163 8.39 -3.32 9.69
C SER A 163 8.51 -4.62 10.50
N SER A 164 8.63 -4.49 11.84
CA SER A 164 8.72 -5.63 12.77
C SER A 164 7.46 -6.51 12.81
N VAL A 165 6.34 -6.08 12.21
CA VAL A 165 5.09 -6.88 12.13
C VAL A 165 5.02 -7.73 10.87
N ARG A 166 5.96 -7.57 9.94
CA ARG A 166 6.01 -8.38 8.71
C ARG A 166 6.41 -9.81 9.05
N MET A 167 5.64 -10.76 8.53
CA MET A 167 5.85 -12.17 8.82
C MET A 167 7.12 -12.69 8.15
N SER A 168 7.79 -13.66 8.80
CA SER A 168 8.77 -14.50 8.12
C SER A 168 8.07 -15.41 7.10
N TYR A 169 8.83 -15.98 6.16
CA TYR A 169 8.29 -16.92 5.17
C TYR A 169 7.62 -18.12 5.83
N THR A 170 8.21 -18.67 6.88
CA THR A 170 7.64 -19.80 7.63
C THR A 170 6.33 -19.41 8.32
N ALA A 171 6.27 -18.22 8.93
CA ALA A 171 5.05 -17.72 9.57
C ALA A 171 3.94 -17.52 8.54
N TRP A 172 4.25 -16.94 7.38
CA TRP A 172 3.31 -16.70 6.30
C TRP A 172 2.73 -18.00 5.73
N ASN A 173 3.57 -18.98 5.42
CA ASN A 173 3.13 -20.25 4.86
C ASN A 173 2.17 -21.03 5.79
N ASN A 174 2.30 -20.81 7.09
CA ASN A 174 1.44 -21.43 8.11
C ASN A 174 0.28 -20.53 8.55
N TYR A 175 0.21 -19.29 8.06
CA TYR A 175 -0.79 -18.33 8.49
C TYR A 175 -2.17 -18.69 7.97
N ARG A 176 -3.20 -18.47 8.82
CA ARG A 176 -4.62 -18.60 8.50
C ARG A 176 -5.39 -17.51 9.24
N GLY A 177 -6.43 -16.95 8.61
CA GLY A 177 -7.26 -15.90 9.18
C GLY A 177 -7.03 -14.53 8.56
N HIS A 178 -7.09 -13.46 9.34
CA HIS A 178 -7.13 -12.08 8.86
C HIS A 178 -5.85 -11.32 9.20
N CYS A 179 -5.17 -10.76 8.18
CA CYS A 179 -4.02 -9.88 8.36
C CYS A 179 -4.12 -8.66 7.43
N GLY A 180 -3.18 -7.75 7.48
CA GLY A 180 -3.07 -6.63 6.54
C GLY A 180 -1.87 -6.77 5.62
N HIS A 181 -1.78 -5.96 4.59
CA HIS A 181 -0.65 -5.90 3.66
C HIS A 181 0.68 -5.71 4.40
N GLN A 182 0.68 -4.92 5.48
CA GLN A 182 1.85 -4.71 6.34
C GLN A 182 2.45 -5.99 6.93
N HIS A 183 1.72 -7.11 6.94
CA HIS A 183 2.18 -8.40 7.49
C HIS A 183 2.73 -9.35 6.42
N VAL A 184 2.45 -9.06 5.14
CA VAL A 184 2.80 -9.93 4.01
C VAL A 184 4.29 -9.82 3.72
N PRO A 185 5.06 -10.93 3.70
CA PRO A 185 6.48 -10.88 3.36
C PRO A 185 6.68 -10.40 1.92
N GLU A 186 7.87 -9.86 1.63
CA GLU A 186 8.28 -9.36 0.31
C GLU A 186 7.51 -8.15 -0.22
N ASN A 187 6.56 -7.63 0.55
CA ASN A 187 5.75 -6.46 0.25
C ASN A 187 6.14 -5.32 1.20
N ASP A 188 6.38 -4.13 0.67
CA ASP A 188 6.87 -2.99 1.48
C ASP A 188 5.73 -2.10 2.02
N HIS A 189 4.50 -2.29 1.54
CA HIS A 189 3.35 -1.48 1.93
C HIS A 189 2.97 -1.63 3.40
N GLY A 190 2.52 -0.52 4.00
CA GLY A 190 2.18 -0.44 5.43
C GLY A 190 0.68 -0.43 5.73
N ASP A 191 -0.14 -0.52 4.69
CA ASP A 191 -1.60 -0.55 4.81
C ASP A 191 -2.10 -1.89 5.38
N PRO A 192 -3.25 -1.90 5.96
CA PRO A 192 -4.19 -0.83 6.26
C PRO A 192 -3.88 -0.08 7.58
N GLY A 193 -2.62 0.04 7.99
CA GLY A 193 -2.23 0.72 9.21
C GLY A 193 -2.84 0.08 10.47
N LEU A 194 -3.31 0.90 11.39
CA LEU A 194 -3.93 0.46 12.65
C LEU A 194 -5.42 0.12 12.43
N LEU A 195 -5.71 -0.85 11.55
CA LEU A 195 -7.07 -1.33 11.35
C LEU A 195 -7.62 -1.98 12.64
N PRO A 196 -8.83 -1.65 13.11
CA PRO A 196 -9.40 -2.19 14.35
C PRO A 196 -9.88 -3.64 14.17
N MET A 197 -8.97 -4.53 13.80
CA MET A 197 -9.25 -5.93 13.45
C MET A 197 -9.92 -6.70 14.61
N ALA A 198 -9.51 -6.42 15.84
CA ALA A 198 -10.12 -7.06 17.02
C ALA A 198 -11.63 -6.73 17.11
N ALA A 199 -12.02 -5.48 16.85
CA ALA A 199 -13.44 -5.07 16.86
C ALA A 199 -14.21 -5.70 15.69
N ILE A 200 -13.61 -5.75 14.50
CA ILE A 200 -14.21 -6.39 13.31
C ILE A 200 -14.47 -7.87 13.58
N LEU A 201 -13.48 -8.61 14.09
CA LEU A 201 -13.61 -10.03 14.35
C LEU A 201 -14.54 -10.36 15.53
N ALA A 202 -14.54 -9.54 16.58
CA ALA A 202 -15.48 -9.70 17.69
C ALA A 202 -16.93 -9.54 17.20
N ARG A 203 -17.18 -8.54 16.37
CA ARG A 203 -18.50 -8.32 15.78
C ARG A 203 -18.88 -9.44 14.80
N ALA A 204 -17.96 -9.97 14.02
CA ALA A 204 -18.19 -11.12 13.14
C ALA A 204 -18.58 -12.39 13.93
N LYS A 205 -18.02 -12.59 15.11
CA LYS A 205 -18.36 -13.68 16.05
C LYS A 205 -19.68 -13.46 16.79
N GLY A 206 -20.33 -12.30 16.65
CA GLY A 206 -21.50 -11.94 17.44
C GLY A 206 -21.19 -11.65 18.91
N THR A 207 -19.94 -11.40 19.26
CA THR A 207 -19.53 -10.99 20.60
C THR A 207 -19.48 -9.46 20.66
N THR A 208 -19.94 -8.86 21.78
CA THR A 208 -19.72 -7.43 21.98
C THR A 208 -18.22 -7.18 22.12
N PRO A 209 -17.63 -6.30 21.34
CA PRO A 209 -16.22 -5.94 21.57
C PRO A 209 -16.08 -5.46 23.00
N ALA A 210 -15.07 -5.94 23.73
CA ALA A 210 -14.67 -5.27 24.95
C ALA A 210 -14.42 -3.79 24.59
N PRO A 211 -14.87 -2.82 25.41
CA PRO A 211 -14.63 -1.43 25.13
C PRO A 211 -13.12 -1.27 24.89
N SER A 212 -12.76 -0.85 23.69
CA SER A 212 -11.36 -0.53 23.38
C SER A 212 -10.94 0.49 24.43
N LYS A 213 -9.92 0.14 25.21
CA LYS A 213 -9.28 1.14 26.08
C LYS A 213 -9.02 2.36 25.19
N PRO A 214 -9.51 3.55 25.54
CA PRO A 214 -9.25 4.71 24.74
C PRO A 214 -7.76 4.75 24.44
N ALA A 215 -7.38 4.87 23.19
CA ALA A 215 -6.00 5.18 22.85
C ALA A 215 -5.60 6.34 23.76
N PRO A 216 -4.41 6.33 24.36
CA PRO A 216 -3.98 7.45 25.18
C PRO A 216 -4.23 8.70 24.35
N THR A 217 -5.09 9.60 24.87
CA THR A 217 -5.41 10.86 24.23
C THR A 217 -4.05 11.49 23.87
N PRO A 218 -3.79 11.79 22.59
CA PRO A 218 -2.57 12.51 22.27
C PRO A 218 -2.56 13.76 23.14
N PRO A 219 -1.40 14.17 23.68
CA PRO A 219 -1.30 15.40 24.46
C PRO A 219 -2.05 16.49 23.69
N LYS A 220 -2.93 17.24 24.36
CA LYS A 220 -3.66 18.31 23.71
C LYS A 220 -2.65 19.18 22.96
N GLU A 221 -2.93 19.46 21.72
CA GLU A 221 -2.10 20.25 20.81
C GLU A 221 -1.68 21.63 21.38
N SER A 222 -2.39 22.07 22.46
CA SER A 222 -2.08 23.27 23.22
C SER A 222 -0.76 23.23 24.02
N ASP A 223 -0.19 22.02 24.24
CA ASP A 223 1.00 21.90 25.09
C ASP A 223 2.30 21.76 24.29
N MET A 224 2.21 21.65 22.95
CA MET A 224 3.35 21.66 22.03
C MET A 224 2.98 22.35 20.71
N ALA A 225 2.72 23.64 20.77
CA ALA A 225 2.63 24.44 19.56
C ALA A 225 4.04 24.54 18.94
N LEU A 226 4.39 23.56 18.10
CA LEU A 226 5.57 23.67 17.25
C LEU A 226 5.36 24.86 16.33
N THR A 227 6.24 25.84 16.42
CA THR A 227 6.25 26.94 15.47
C THR A 227 6.68 26.39 14.10
N PRO A 228 6.35 27.03 12.97
CA PRO A 228 6.90 26.67 11.67
C PRO A 228 8.43 26.56 11.69
N TYR A 229 9.10 27.36 12.51
CA TYR A 229 10.56 27.32 12.71
C TYR A 229 11.01 25.98 13.32
N ASP A 230 10.29 25.46 14.33
CA ASP A 230 10.66 24.21 15.00
C ASP A 230 10.58 23.00 14.05
N VAL A 231 9.62 23.02 13.12
CA VAL A 231 9.49 21.99 12.09
C VAL A 231 10.67 22.03 11.12
N TRP A 232 11.06 23.22 10.68
CA TRP A 232 12.16 23.38 9.70
C TRP A 232 13.55 23.22 10.33
N ALA A 233 13.69 23.53 11.60
CA ALA A 233 14.94 23.38 12.37
C ALA A 233 15.14 21.97 12.93
N TYR A 234 14.19 21.05 12.73
CA TYR A 234 14.28 19.68 13.26
C TYR A 234 15.43 18.89 12.59
N LYS A 235 16.39 18.46 13.41
CA LYS A 235 17.58 17.71 12.98
C LYS A 235 17.47 16.19 13.15
N GLY A 236 16.28 15.68 13.40
CA GLY A 236 16.04 14.25 13.62
C GLY A 236 16.44 13.75 15.02
N ARG A 237 15.94 12.56 15.37
CA ARG A 237 16.39 11.81 16.55
C ARG A 237 16.99 10.49 16.04
N GLY A 238 18.30 10.41 16.02
CA GLY A 238 19.03 9.18 15.69
C GLY A 238 20.35 9.09 16.42
N THR A 239 20.98 7.92 16.39
CA THR A 239 22.30 7.66 16.98
C THR A 239 23.46 8.37 16.25
N LYS A 240 23.18 8.92 15.07
CA LYS A 240 24.05 9.86 14.36
C LYS A 240 23.20 11.08 14.01
N LEU A 241 23.36 12.16 14.74
CA LEU A 241 22.80 13.45 14.43
C LEU A 241 23.43 13.94 13.11
N ASP A 242 22.62 14.06 12.06
CA ASP A 242 22.99 14.87 10.91
C ASP A 242 22.86 16.33 11.32
N GLU A 243 23.91 17.13 11.09
CA GLU A 243 23.91 18.55 11.42
C GLU A 243 22.94 19.36 10.53
N ARG A 244 22.42 18.75 9.48
CA ARG A 244 21.49 19.39 8.54
C ARG A 244 20.07 19.36 9.08
N ASP A 245 19.39 20.48 9.04
CA ASP A 245 17.97 20.62 9.30
C ASP A 245 17.10 20.19 8.09
N ALA A 246 15.80 20.11 8.26
CA ALA A 246 14.87 19.71 7.20
C ALA A 246 14.96 20.61 5.97
N TYR A 247 15.23 21.89 6.16
CA TYR A 247 15.39 22.86 5.05
C TYR A 247 16.69 22.62 4.26
N ALA A 248 17.77 22.26 4.94
CA ALA A 248 19.03 21.91 4.32
C ALA A 248 18.91 20.61 3.49
N TYR A 249 18.12 19.64 3.97
CA TYR A 249 17.79 18.45 3.19
C TYR A 249 17.00 18.77 1.92
N LEU A 250 15.96 19.61 2.02
CA LEU A 250 15.18 20.02 0.84
C LEU A 250 16.01 20.76 -0.18
N ARG A 251 16.90 21.66 0.24
CA ARG A 251 17.82 22.35 -0.68
C ARG A 251 18.81 21.39 -1.33
N GLY A 252 19.32 20.41 -0.57
CA GLY A 252 20.17 19.36 -1.10
C GLY A 252 19.46 18.50 -2.15
N THR A 253 18.19 18.15 -1.90
CA THR A 253 17.36 17.42 -2.86
C THR A 253 17.13 18.23 -4.14
N ASP A 254 16.79 19.53 -4.01
CA ASP A 254 16.62 20.42 -5.17
C ASP A 254 17.92 20.54 -6.01
N ALA A 255 19.06 20.68 -5.36
CA ALA A 255 20.36 20.68 -6.03
C ALA A 255 20.63 19.35 -6.76
N SER A 256 20.34 18.22 -6.11
CA SER A 256 20.51 16.88 -6.72
C SER A 256 19.59 16.68 -7.92
N VAL A 257 18.32 17.13 -7.84
CA VAL A 257 17.37 17.07 -8.96
C VAL A 257 17.84 17.92 -10.13
N LYS A 258 18.33 19.13 -9.89
CA LYS A 258 18.89 20.00 -10.94
C LYS A 258 20.11 19.34 -11.62
N THR A 259 20.98 18.74 -10.84
CA THR A 259 22.14 17.99 -11.35
C THR A 259 21.70 16.82 -12.23
N LEU A 260 20.76 15.98 -11.75
CA LEU A 260 20.23 14.87 -12.53
C LEU A 260 19.57 15.34 -13.82
N THR A 261 18.82 16.44 -13.78
CA THR A 261 18.18 17.04 -14.97
C THR A 261 19.22 17.44 -16.01
N THR A 262 20.32 18.04 -15.57
CA THR A 262 21.44 18.41 -16.46
C THR A 262 22.13 17.19 -17.07
N GLN A 263 22.36 16.15 -16.27
CA GLN A 263 22.95 14.88 -16.72
C GLN A 263 22.05 14.16 -17.75
N VAL A 264 20.74 14.12 -17.51
CA VAL A 264 19.77 13.55 -18.44
C VAL A 264 19.75 14.33 -19.76
N ALA A 265 19.80 15.66 -19.71
CA ALA A 265 19.85 16.48 -20.91
C ALA A 265 21.14 16.23 -21.73
N ALA A 266 22.31 16.11 -21.07
CA ALA A 266 23.56 15.78 -21.71
C ALA A 266 23.54 14.36 -22.33
N LEU A 267 23.02 13.38 -21.62
CA LEU A 267 22.86 12.01 -22.11
C LEU A 267 21.92 11.97 -23.33
N THR A 268 20.80 12.68 -23.29
CA THR A 268 19.87 12.80 -24.43
C THR A 268 20.54 13.41 -25.65
N ALA A 269 21.30 14.47 -25.46
CA ALA A 269 22.06 15.08 -26.56
C ALA A 269 23.12 14.12 -27.17
N THR A 270 23.77 13.33 -26.31
CA THR A 270 24.75 12.30 -26.73
C THR A 270 24.06 11.18 -27.51
N VAL A 271 22.93 10.66 -27.03
CA VAL A 271 22.12 9.62 -27.71
C VAL A 271 21.66 10.13 -29.08
N ASN A 272 21.16 11.37 -29.16
CA ASN A 272 20.76 11.99 -30.44
C ASN A 272 21.91 12.11 -31.42
N LYS A 273 23.11 12.45 -30.96
CA LYS A 273 24.31 12.53 -31.79
C LYS A 273 24.75 11.13 -32.25
N LEU A 274 24.68 10.12 -31.41
CA LEU A 274 24.90 8.72 -31.77
C LEU A 274 23.91 8.23 -32.80
N ALA A 275 22.60 8.54 -32.63
CA ALA A 275 21.57 8.18 -33.60
C ALA A 275 21.77 8.83 -34.96
N GLN A 276 22.28 10.07 -35.00
CA GLN A 276 22.66 10.75 -36.27
C GLN A 276 23.89 10.11 -36.92
N LEU A 277 24.83 9.58 -36.14
CA LEU A 277 26.02 8.90 -36.62
C LEU A 277 25.80 7.46 -37.05
N ALA A 278 24.75 6.79 -36.51
CA ALA A 278 24.42 5.40 -36.83
C ALA A 278 24.02 5.16 -38.31
N GLY A 279 23.86 6.21 -39.12
CA GLY A 279 23.64 6.12 -40.57
C GLY A 279 24.90 6.28 -41.45
N SER A 280 26.06 6.43 -40.83
CA SER A 280 27.36 6.53 -41.52
C SER A 280 28.34 5.50 -40.95
N ASP A 281 29.34 5.05 -41.70
CA ASP A 281 30.41 4.16 -41.19
C ASP A 281 31.05 4.76 -39.91
N VAL A 282 30.62 4.22 -38.76
CA VAL A 282 30.94 4.82 -37.44
C VAL A 282 32.18 4.13 -36.88
N ASP A 283 33.26 4.90 -36.72
CA ASP A 283 34.40 4.51 -35.90
C ASP A 283 33.98 4.47 -34.42
N THR A 284 33.72 3.26 -33.92
CA THR A 284 33.21 2.99 -32.56
C THR A 284 34.12 3.59 -31.48
N ASP A 285 35.42 3.59 -31.69
CA ASP A 285 36.44 4.11 -30.74
C ASP A 285 36.32 5.63 -30.59
N ARG A 286 35.98 6.30 -31.65
CA ARG A 286 35.77 7.75 -31.65
C ARG A 286 34.51 8.19 -30.95
N VAL A 287 33.48 7.33 -31.00
CA VAL A 287 32.20 7.54 -30.28
C VAL A 287 32.40 7.33 -28.77
N VAL A 288 33.09 6.25 -28.38
CA VAL A 288 33.43 5.97 -26.97
C VAL A 288 34.23 7.11 -26.37
N ALA A 289 35.28 7.57 -27.03
CA ALA A 289 36.10 8.69 -26.57
C ALA A 289 35.30 10.00 -26.42
N ALA A 290 34.34 10.26 -27.31
CA ALA A 290 33.47 11.44 -27.21
C ALA A 290 32.49 11.36 -26.02
N VAL A 291 31.98 10.17 -25.71
CA VAL A 291 31.11 9.93 -24.55
C VAL A 291 31.88 10.04 -23.24
N GLU A 292 33.07 9.43 -23.17
CA GLU A 292 33.94 9.53 -21.99
C GLU A 292 34.34 10.98 -21.70
N LYS A 293 34.70 11.75 -22.76
CA LYS A 293 35.00 13.18 -22.61
C LYS A 293 33.78 13.96 -22.12
N ALA A 294 32.59 13.73 -22.65
CA ALA A 294 31.38 14.44 -22.23
C ALA A 294 31.02 14.17 -20.77
N ILE A 295 31.21 12.92 -20.30
CA ILE A 295 31.03 12.54 -18.90
C ILE A 295 32.06 13.22 -18.00
N ALA A 296 33.33 13.24 -18.40
CA ALA A 296 34.39 13.89 -17.65
C ALA A 296 34.18 15.42 -17.53
N ASP A 297 33.80 16.07 -18.63
CA ASP A 297 33.50 17.51 -18.65
C ASP A 297 32.28 17.84 -17.73
N ALA A 298 31.25 17.01 -17.76
CA ALA A 298 30.05 17.17 -16.91
C ALA A 298 30.33 16.96 -15.41
N LEU A 299 31.35 16.15 -15.07
CA LEU A 299 31.76 15.92 -13.68
C LEU A 299 32.71 16.99 -13.15
N THR A 300 33.51 17.64 -14.02
CA THR A 300 34.42 18.73 -13.63
C THR A 300 33.72 20.06 -13.47
N ASP A 301 32.63 20.33 -14.15
CA ASP A 301 31.81 21.54 -13.98
C ASP A 301 31.01 21.55 -12.66
N GLN A 302 31.12 20.50 -11.84
CA GLN A 302 30.41 20.32 -10.57
C GLN A 302 31.34 20.37 -9.34
N ALA A 303 32.63 20.58 -9.50
CA ALA A 303 33.61 20.74 -8.43
C ALA A 303 33.88 22.21 -8.14
#